data_ecd371cf8117fa055a817b481f854bbb
#
_entry.id   ecd371cf8117fa055a817b481f854bbb
#
_cell.length_a   1.000
_cell.length_b   1.000
_cell.length_c   1.000
_cell.angle_alpha   90.00
_cell.angle_beta   90.00
_cell.angle_gamma   90.00
#
_symmetry.space_group_name_H-M   'P 1'
#
loop_
_entity.id
_entity.type
_entity.pdbx_description
1 polymer ?
#
loop_
_entity_poly.entity_id
_entity_poly.type
_entity_poly.pdbx_seq_one_letter_code
_entity_poly.pdbx_strand_id
1 'polypeptide(L)'
;MTFFNQLNSQEKRISIYLLIGAFFFLLFDYSVASFFDSINHQTKSLFGTLTHFGDSLYFFVPTILIWGLIKIIKSKNQIMETISDISLFIFLNILLSGIVTQILKHIIGRPRPVLYNGFELKSLDIIQFDSKWHSFPSGHTATIFAFIFCMIFLFPKIKNALITIAIIIASTRVIVGAHFISDIFGGTLVAYLSTIFISKKLADKKKLFISENDKLIPNNNVEIISSNISNFYTNIFSLYLNFNFYFKTLTITLLLSIVFFIFPSLDITVSGLFFGQDGKFIASESDWFIYFVRKMLLPLMALLVFFVPIAAVFKQIYYKEKILNVAVREWVYLFSCLIIGTGIVVNSIFKNLWGRARPNDTIQFGGEEPFTIPWLNVDYCSTNCSFVSGDVSFFTLSLALLIIFNKTSWNTFAYASILLISLLRIMEGDHFLSDTIMSFIITYVIIKGLNDIFKNFPEDLNLNQLKKPSWLSRKNSN
;
A
#
# COMPACT_ATOMS: atom_id res chain seq x y z
N MET A 1 -21.68 -7.79 -42.45
CA MET A 1 -20.53 -8.48 -41.81
C MET A 1 -20.65 -8.30 -40.31
N THR A 2 -20.65 -9.38 -39.54
CA THR A 2 -20.73 -9.29 -38.06
C THR A 2 -19.45 -8.70 -37.53
N PHE A 3 -19.52 -7.90 -36.47
CA PHE A 3 -18.38 -7.26 -35.78
C PHE A 3 -17.25 -8.27 -35.47
N PHE A 4 -17.61 -9.52 -35.12
CA PHE A 4 -16.63 -10.56 -34.85
C PHE A 4 -15.73 -10.90 -36.05
N ASN A 5 -16.23 -10.77 -37.27
CA ASN A 5 -15.41 -10.97 -38.48
C ASN A 5 -14.38 -9.85 -38.70
N GLN A 6 -14.60 -8.68 -38.12
CA GLN A 6 -13.69 -7.54 -38.17
C GLN A 6 -12.52 -7.63 -37.16
N LEU A 7 -12.57 -8.59 -36.23
CA LEU A 7 -11.49 -8.79 -35.25
C LEU A 7 -10.30 -9.47 -35.92
N ASN A 8 -9.10 -9.02 -35.60
CA ASN A 8 -7.87 -9.70 -36.01
C ASN A 8 -7.67 -11.02 -35.22
N SER A 9 -6.69 -11.83 -35.62
CA SER A 9 -6.47 -13.15 -35.02
C SER A 9 -6.10 -13.10 -33.53
N GLN A 10 -5.40 -12.05 -33.07
CA GLN A 10 -5.05 -11.84 -31.67
C GLN A 10 -6.27 -11.39 -30.85
N GLU A 11 -7.06 -10.47 -31.37
CA GLU A 11 -8.29 -9.98 -30.75
C GLU A 11 -9.30 -11.12 -30.56
N LYS A 12 -9.45 -11.98 -31.57
CA LYS A 12 -10.29 -13.20 -31.49
C LYS A 12 -9.80 -14.14 -30.40
N ARG A 13 -8.50 -14.44 -30.36
CA ARG A 13 -7.94 -15.33 -29.33
C ARG A 13 -8.18 -14.81 -27.90
N ILE A 14 -7.92 -13.53 -27.65
CA ILE A 14 -8.15 -12.94 -26.33
C ILE A 14 -9.64 -13.02 -25.95
N SER A 15 -10.54 -12.69 -26.88
CA SER A 15 -11.98 -12.79 -26.65
C SER A 15 -12.43 -14.21 -26.32
N ILE A 16 -11.89 -15.19 -27.04
CA ILE A 16 -12.17 -16.61 -26.79
C ILE A 16 -11.63 -17.05 -25.43
N TYR A 17 -10.40 -16.65 -25.04
CA TYR A 17 -9.86 -16.99 -23.73
C TYR A 17 -10.66 -16.38 -22.58
N LEU A 18 -11.13 -15.16 -22.72
CA LEU A 18 -11.99 -14.51 -21.72
C LEU A 18 -13.36 -15.24 -21.62
N LEU A 19 -13.90 -15.66 -22.75
CA LEU A 19 -15.14 -16.43 -22.77
C LEU A 19 -14.95 -17.82 -22.14
N ILE A 20 -13.90 -18.53 -22.51
CA ILE A 20 -13.55 -19.84 -21.91
C ILE A 20 -13.33 -19.66 -20.40
N GLY A 21 -12.62 -18.60 -19.98
CA GLY A 21 -12.42 -18.28 -18.57
C GLY A 21 -13.76 -18.08 -17.85
N ALA A 22 -14.68 -17.32 -18.42
CA ALA A 22 -16.02 -17.14 -17.85
C ALA A 22 -16.73 -18.49 -17.64
N PHE A 23 -16.73 -19.38 -18.64
CA PHE A 23 -17.33 -20.69 -18.53
C PHE A 23 -16.60 -21.63 -17.55
N PHE A 24 -15.26 -21.62 -17.58
CA PHE A 24 -14.45 -22.44 -16.67
C PHE A 24 -14.70 -22.09 -15.21
N PHE A 25 -14.71 -20.82 -14.90
CA PHE A 25 -14.89 -20.37 -13.51
C PHE A 25 -16.32 -20.47 -13.01
N LEU A 26 -17.31 -20.72 -13.87
CA LEU A 26 -18.66 -21.11 -13.41
C LEU A 26 -18.63 -22.31 -12.46
N LEU A 27 -17.71 -23.28 -12.70
CA LEU A 27 -17.55 -24.47 -11.85
C LEU A 27 -17.04 -24.14 -10.44
N PHE A 28 -16.34 -23.03 -10.28
CA PHE A 28 -15.70 -22.62 -9.02
C PHE A 28 -16.43 -21.47 -8.32
N ASP A 29 -17.41 -20.85 -8.96
CA ASP A 29 -18.10 -19.66 -8.47
C ASP A 29 -18.64 -19.83 -7.05
N TYR A 30 -19.28 -20.98 -6.78
CA TYR A 30 -19.80 -21.28 -5.47
C TYR A 30 -18.71 -21.44 -4.41
N SER A 31 -17.70 -22.25 -4.71
CA SER A 31 -16.60 -22.50 -3.76
C SER A 31 -15.84 -21.23 -3.41
N VAL A 32 -15.60 -20.37 -4.42
CA VAL A 32 -14.93 -19.07 -4.23
C VAL A 32 -15.82 -18.11 -3.44
N ALA A 33 -17.11 -18.01 -3.76
CA ALA A 33 -18.03 -17.14 -3.04
C ALA A 33 -18.19 -17.58 -1.58
N SER A 34 -18.32 -18.88 -1.31
CA SER A 34 -18.41 -19.45 0.04
C SER A 34 -17.14 -19.18 0.86
N PHE A 35 -15.95 -19.33 0.24
CA PHE A 35 -14.69 -18.97 0.89
C PHE A 35 -14.66 -17.48 1.31
N PHE A 36 -15.01 -16.57 0.41
CA PHE A 36 -15.04 -15.15 0.74
C PHE A 36 -16.19 -14.76 1.67
N ASP A 37 -17.26 -15.57 1.73
CA ASP A 37 -18.34 -15.29 2.70
C ASP A 37 -17.91 -15.55 4.14
N SER A 38 -17.01 -16.49 4.36
CA SER A 38 -16.43 -16.79 5.68
C SER A 38 -15.48 -15.69 6.20
N ILE A 39 -15.06 -14.73 5.36
CA ILE A 39 -14.18 -13.65 5.75
C ILE A 39 -14.94 -12.63 6.61
N ASN A 40 -14.26 -12.12 7.65
CA ASN A 40 -14.85 -11.17 8.60
C ASN A 40 -15.31 -9.87 7.93
N HIS A 41 -16.31 -9.23 8.54
CA HIS A 41 -16.96 -8.02 8.05
C HIS A 41 -15.97 -6.85 7.85
N GLN A 42 -14.96 -6.73 8.69
CA GLN A 42 -13.98 -5.64 8.62
C GLN A 42 -13.11 -5.73 7.38
N THR A 43 -12.64 -6.94 7.02
CA THR A 43 -11.93 -7.19 5.76
C THR A 43 -12.80 -6.88 4.56
N LYS A 44 -14.08 -7.33 4.56
CA LYS A 44 -15.03 -6.99 3.48
C LYS A 44 -15.22 -5.47 3.36
N SER A 45 -15.25 -4.72 4.47
CA SER A 45 -15.38 -3.25 4.49
C SER A 45 -14.19 -2.56 3.82
N LEU A 46 -12.94 -3.01 4.06
CA LEU A 46 -11.75 -2.48 3.37
C LEU A 46 -11.86 -2.65 1.86
N PHE A 47 -12.16 -3.87 1.40
CA PHE A 47 -12.33 -4.14 -0.02
C PHE A 47 -13.57 -3.43 -0.59
N GLY A 48 -14.58 -3.18 0.24
CA GLY A 48 -15.72 -2.33 -0.06
C GLY A 48 -15.32 -0.88 -0.37
N THR A 49 -14.35 -0.33 0.34
CA THR A 49 -13.80 1.00 0.04
C THR A 49 -12.99 1.00 -1.26
N LEU A 50 -12.12 0.00 -1.45
CA LEU A 50 -11.32 -0.12 -2.66
C LEU A 50 -12.16 -0.34 -3.92
N THR A 51 -13.32 -0.97 -3.81
CA THR A 51 -14.19 -1.23 -4.97
C THR A 51 -14.74 0.04 -5.62
N HIS A 52 -14.82 1.16 -4.89
CA HIS A 52 -15.27 2.43 -5.44
C HIS A 52 -14.39 2.95 -6.58
N PHE A 53 -13.10 2.54 -6.63
CA PHE A 53 -12.26 2.83 -7.80
C PHE A 53 -12.74 2.17 -9.11
N GLY A 54 -13.69 1.24 -9.04
CA GLY A 54 -14.40 0.68 -10.19
C GLY A 54 -15.71 1.40 -10.55
N ASP A 55 -16.08 2.47 -9.82
CA ASP A 55 -17.30 3.21 -10.11
C ASP A 55 -17.11 4.12 -11.34
N SER A 56 -18.07 4.07 -12.27
CA SER A 56 -18.00 4.80 -13.54
C SER A 56 -18.01 6.32 -13.37
N LEU A 57 -18.58 6.87 -12.31
CA LEU A 57 -18.63 8.32 -12.07
C LEU A 57 -17.24 8.93 -11.94
N TYR A 58 -16.29 8.22 -11.33
CA TYR A 58 -14.91 8.70 -11.20
C TYR A 58 -14.21 8.90 -12.54
N PHE A 59 -14.69 8.25 -13.61
CA PHE A 59 -14.15 8.36 -14.95
C PHE A 59 -15.02 9.25 -15.84
N PHE A 60 -16.35 9.16 -15.74
CA PHE A 60 -17.25 9.95 -16.55
C PHE A 60 -17.09 11.45 -16.32
N VAL A 61 -17.12 11.87 -15.05
CA VAL A 61 -17.09 13.29 -14.71
C VAL A 61 -15.80 13.96 -15.21
N PRO A 62 -14.59 13.48 -14.90
CA PRO A 62 -13.37 14.10 -15.38
C PRO A 62 -13.26 14.09 -16.90
N THR A 63 -13.60 12.98 -17.57
CA THR A 63 -13.41 12.85 -19.02
C THR A 63 -14.36 13.75 -19.82
N ILE A 64 -15.62 13.85 -19.42
CA ILE A 64 -16.57 14.74 -20.10
C ILE A 64 -16.26 16.21 -19.83
N LEU A 65 -15.78 16.55 -18.63
CA LEU A 65 -15.37 17.90 -18.28
C LEU A 65 -14.14 18.32 -19.08
N ILE A 66 -13.10 17.49 -19.15
CA ILE A 66 -11.88 17.78 -19.93
C ILE A 66 -12.24 17.96 -21.41
N TRP A 67 -13.01 17.03 -21.96
CA TRP A 67 -13.48 17.14 -23.35
C TRP A 67 -14.25 18.43 -23.60
N GLY A 68 -15.24 18.75 -22.76
CA GLY A 68 -16.10 19.91 -22.89
C GLY A 68 -15.33 21.23 -22.75
N LEU A 69 -14.45 21.33 -21.73
CA LEU A 69 -13.63 22.52 -21.52
C LEU A 69 -12.73 22.83 -22.72
N ILE A 70 -12.04 21.80 -23.27
CA ILE A 70 -11.17 22.01 -24.44
C ILE A 70 -11.98 22.44 -25.64
N LYS A 71 -13.18 21.90 -25.85
CA LYS A 71 -14.07 22.32 -26.97
C LYS A 71 -14.61 23.73 -26.78
N ILE A 72 -14.92 24.16 -25.57
CA ILE A 72 -15.37 25.53 -25.26
C ILE A 72 -14.23 26.53 -25.50
N ILE A 73 -13.01 26.22 -25.09
CA ILE A 73 -11.82 27.08 -25.25
C ILE A 73 -11.44 27.24 -26.75
N LYS A 74 -11.93 26.34 -27.62
CA LYS A 74 -11.63 26.33 -29.09
C LYS A 74 -10.11 26.38 -29.35
N SER A 75 -9.35 25.62 -28.56
CA SER A 75 -7.89 25.59 -28.68
C SER A 75 -7.48 25.11 -30.08
N LYS A 76 -6.58 25.87 -30.75
CA LYS A 76 -5.94 25.44 -31.99
C LYS A 76 -4.69 24.57 -31.75
N ASN A 77 -4.38 24.27 -30.47
CA ASN A 77 -3.23 23.47 -30.13
C ASN A 77 -3.53 21.98 -30.36
N GLN A 78 -2.75 21.35 -31.23
CA GLN A 78 -2.90 19.95 -31.61
C GLN A 78 -2.81 18.96 -30.44
N ILE A 79 -1.99 19.26 -29.42
CA ILE A 79 -1.89 18.45 -28.22
C ILE A 79 -3.19 18.52 -27.42
N MET A 80 -3.77 19.71 -27.25
CA MET A 80 -5.05 19.89 -26.54
C MET A 80 -6.19 19.17 -27.28
N GLU A 81 -6.21 19.22 -28.60
CA GLU A 81 -7.18 18.46 -29.37
C GLU A 81 -7.02 16.95 -29.19
N THR A 82 -5.79 16.46 -29.15
CA THR A 82 -5.50 15.05 -28.89
C THR A 82 -5.95 14.64 -27.49
N ILE A 83 -5.71 15.48 -26.46
CA ILE A 83 -6.21 15.25 -25.09
C ILE A 83 -7.75 15.21 -25.07
N SER A 84 -8.40 16.12 -25.80
CA SER A 84 -9.86 16.10 -25.96
C SER A 84 -10.35 14.80 -26.59
N ASP A 85 -9.70 14.32 -27.64
CA ASP A 85 -10.05 13.07 -28.30
C ASP A 85 -9.77 11.82 -27.41
N ILE A 86 -8.70 11.85 -26.62
CA ILE A 86 -8.43 10.81 -25.59
C ILE A 86 -9.54 10.78 -24.53
N SER A 87 -9.93 11.94 -24.02
CA SER A 87 -11.00 12.05 -23.02
C SER A 87 -12.33 11.54 -23.56
N LEU A 88 -12.65 11.90 -24.79
CA LEU A 88 -13.85 11.39 -25.48
C LEU A 88 -13.78 9.87 -25.73
N PHE A 89 -12.62 9.35 -26.09
CA PHE A 89 -12.39 7.91 -26.27
C PHE A 89 -12.68 7.13 -24.99
N ILE A 90 -12.13 7.57 -23.86
CA ILE A 90 -12.36 6.93 -22.56
C ILE A 90 -13.83 7.03 -22.18
N PHE A 91 -14.45 8.20 -22.31
CA PHE A 91 -15.86 8.40 -22.02
C PHE A 91 -16.77 7.47 -22.84
N LEU A 92 -16.60 7.45 -24.16
CA LEU A 92 -17.42 6.63 -25.05
C LEU A 92 -17.23 5.14 -24.80
N ASN A 93 -16.02 4.71 -24.48
CA ASN A 93 -15.74 3.32 -24.20
C ASN A 93 -16.40 2.85 -22.89
N ILE A 94 -16.30 3.61 -21.84
CA ILE A 94 -16.95 3.29 -20.55
C ILE A 94 -18.48 3.35 -20.71
N LEU A 95 -19.00 4.32 -21.47
CA LEU A 95 -20.42 4.42 -21.76
C LEU A 95 -20.92 3.21 -22.53
N LEU A 96 -20.26 2.80 -23.61
CA LEU A 96 -20.64 1.62 -24.40
C LEU A 96 -20.54 0.36 -23.58
N SER A 97 -19.44 0.15 -22.86
CA SER A 97 -19.24 -0.99 -21.97
C SER A 97 -20.34 -1.05 -20.89
N GLY A 98 -20.68 0.10 -20.30
CA GLY A 98 -21.74 0.20 -19.31
C GLY A 98 -23.12 -0.13 -19.88
N ILE A 99 -23.49 0.40 -21.06
CA ILE A 99 -24.77 0.10 -21.74
C ILE A 99 -24.89 -1.40 -22.05
N VAL A 100 -23.86 -1.99 -22.67
CA VAL A 100 -23.84 -3.42 -22.99
C VAL A 100 -23.96 -4.26 -21.71
N THR A 101 -23.22 -3.89 -20.67
CA THR A 101 -23.30 -4.54 -19.36
C THR A 101 -24.72 -4.50 -18.77
N GLN A 102 -25.38 -3.34 -18.80
CA GLN A 102 -26.75 -3.23 -18.28
C GLN A 102 -27.76 -4.06 -19.09
N ILE A 103 -27.65 -4.03 -20.40
CA ILE A 103 -28.51 -4.87 -21.27
C ILE A 103 -28.34 -6.35 -20.91
N LEU A 104 -27.10 -6.84 -20.81
CA LEU A 104 -26.82 -8.23 -20.46
C LEU A 104 -27.33 -8.60 -19.06
N LYS A 105 -27.21 -7.70 -18.08
CA LYS A 105 -27.73 -7.93 -16.72
C LYS A 105 -29.23 -8.20 -16.71
N HIS A 106 -30.01 -7.36 -17.42
CA HIS A 106 -31.44 -7.50 -17.48
C HIS A 106 -31.88 -8.75 -18.26
N ILE A 107 -31.16 -9.09 -19.34
CA ILE A 107 -31.49 -10.29 -20.14
C ILE A 107 -31.13 -11.55 -19.40
N ILE A 108 -29.96 -11.63 -18.76
CA ILE A 108 -29.46 -12.89 -18.16
C ILE A 108 -30.09 -13.14 -16.79
N GLY A 109 -30.37 -12.11 -16.00
CA GLY A 109 -31.01 -12.23 -14.70
C GLY A 109 -30.31 -13.22 -13.77
N ARG A 110 -28.99 -13.08 -13.59
CA ARG A 110 -28.22 -13.96 -12.71
C ARG A 110 -28.28 -13.48 -11.27
N PRO A 111 -28.62 -14.35 -10.28
CA PRO A 111 -28.60 -13.96 -8.87
C PRO A 111 -27.18 -13.63 -8.39
N ARG A 112 -27.06 -12.68 -7.47
CA ARG A 112 -25.78 -12.35 -6.81
C ARG A 112 -25.45 -13.36 -5.71
N PRO A 113 -24.15 -13.45 -5.31
CA PRO A 113 -23.72 -14.33 -4.21
C PRO A 113 -24.54 -14.14 -2.93
N VAL A 114 -24.98 -12.93 -2.61
CA VAL A 114 -25.81 -12.61 -1.42
C VAL A 114 -27.17 -13.35 -1.40
N LEU A 115 -27.68 -13.79 -2.54
CA LEU A 115 -28.92 -14.59 -2.62
C LEU A 115 -28.68 -16.09 -2.51
N TYR A 116 -27.43 -16.49 -2.33
CA TYR A 116 -27.04 -17.91 -2.29
C TYR A 116 -27.16 -18.43 -0.86
N ASN A 117 -28.21 -19.17 -0.58
CA ASN A 117 -28.41 -19.85 0.71
C ASN A 117 -27.97 -21.33 0.59
N GLY A 118 -26.68 -21.55 0.58
CA GLY A 118 -26.03 -22.82 0.93
C GLY A 118 -26.16 -24.00 -0.04
N PHE A 119 -27.24 -24.26 -0.77
CA PHE A 119 -27.36 -25.51 -1.56
C PHE A 119 -28.22 -25.47 -2.84
N GLU A 120 -28.93 -24.39 -3.10
CA GLU A 120 -29.75 -24.31 -4.32
C GLU A 120 -29.20 -23.23 -5.26
N LEU A 121 -28.73 -23.68 -6.44
CA LEU A 121 -28.54 -22.79 -7.60
C LEU A 121 -29.92 -22.22 -7.93
N LYS A 122 -30.20 -20.98 -7.51
CA LYS A 122 -31.37 -20.29 -8.05
C LYS A 122 -31.16 -20.15 -9.55
N SER A 123 -32.12 -20.63 -10.31
CA SER A 123 -32.14 -20.58 -11.77
C SER A 123 -31.99 -19.15 -12.26
N LEU A 124 -31.41 -18.96 -13.44
CA LEU A 124 -31.42 -17.68 -14.14
C LEU A 124 -32.86 -17.20 -14.28
N ASP A 125 -33.14 -15.96 -13.93
CA ASP A 125 -34.45 -15.36 -14.10
C ASP A 125 -34.39 -14.35 -15.25
N ILE A 126 -34.74 -14.82 -16.43
CA ILE A 126 -34.60 -14.05 -17.68
C ILE A 126 -35.56 -12.84 -17.65
N ILE A 127 -35.02 -11.68 -18.05
CA ILE A 127 -35.69 -10.37 -18.04
C ILE A 127 -36.05 -9.91 -16.61
N GLN A 128 -35.02 -9.80 -15.77
CA GLN A 128 -35.15 -9.40 -14.38
C GLN A 128 -34.77 -7.91 -14.17
N PHE A 129 -35.52 -7.20 -13.34
CA PHE A 129 -35.28 -5.78 -13.02
C PHE A 129 -34.78 -5.58 -11.58
N ASP A 130 -34.84 -6.57 -10.71
CA ASP A 130 -34.28 -6.47 -9.36
C ASP A 130 -32.74 -6.54 -9.42
N SER A 131 -32.10 -5.56 -8.83
CA SER A 131 -30.63 -5.44 -8.76
C SER A 131 -29.94 -6.63 -8.11
N LYS A 132 -30.61 -7.39 -7.26
CA LYS A 132 -30.12 -8.63 -6.65
C LYS A 132 -29.88 -9.75 -7.67
N TRP A 133 -30.53 -9.67 -8.85
CA TRP A 133 -30.40 -10.60 -9.96
C TRP A 133 -29.47 -10.08 -11.06
N HIS A 134 -28.81 -8.96 -10.85
CA HIS A 134 -27.90 -8.34 -11.81
C HIS A 134 -26.43 -8.69 -11.52
N SER A 135 -26.11 -9.99 -11.35
CA SER A 135 -24.74 -10.42 -11.09
C SER A 135 -23.88 -10.39 -12.36
N PHE A 136 -24.33 -11.02 -13.44
CA PHE A 136 -23.52 -11.16 -14.67
C PHE A 136 -23.94 -10.16 -15.75
N PRO A 137 -22.97 -9.52 -16.39
CA PRO A 137 -21.55 -9.39 -16.03
C PRO A 137 -21.30 -8.30 -14.97
N SER A 138 -20.12 -8.29 -14.34
CA SER A 138 -19.77 -7.30 -13.32
C SER A 138 -19.58 -5.90 -13.92
N GLY A 139 -20.39 -4.92 -13.46
CA GLY A 139 -20.35 -3.54 -13.96
C GLY A 139 -19.08 -2.79 -13.57
N HIS A 140 -18.64 -2.88 -12.31
CA HIS A 140 -17.39 -2.27 -11.85
C HIS A 140 -16.18 -2.83 -12.61
N THR A 141 -16.18 -4.14 -12.86
CA THR A 141 -15.14 -4.78 -13.68
C THR A 141 -15.16 -4.26 -15.11
N ALA A 142 -16.34 -4.16 -15.72
CA ALA A 142 -16.48 -3.61 -17.07
C ALA A 142 -15.96 -2.16 -17.13
N THR A 143 -16.25 -1.35 -16.14
CA THR A 143 -15.77 0.04 -16.05
C THR A 143 -14.25 0.11 -15.95
N ILE A 144 -13.66 -0.56 -14.95
CA ILE A 144 -12.21 -0.46 -14.71
C ILE A 144 -11.42 -1.03 -15.89
N PHE A 145 -11.84 -2.18 -16.44
CA PHE A 145 -11.16 -2.74 -17.61
C PHE A 145 -11.38 -1.91 -18.88
N ALA A 146 -12.55 -1.27 -19.07
CA ALA A 146 -12.75 -0.35 -20.20
C ALA A 146 -11.77 0.83 -20.12
N PHE A 147 -11.61 1.43 -18.95
CA PHE A 147 -10.60 2.47 -18.72
C PHE A 147 -9.18 1.97 -18.99
N ILE A 148 -8.83 0.85 -18.38
CA ILE A 148 -7.47 0.27 -18.46
C ILE A 148 -7.13 -0.15 -19.89
N PHE A 149 -8.06 -0.75 -20.64
CA PHE A 149 -7.80 -1.08 -22.05
C PHE A 149 -7.62 0.16 -22.90
N CYS A 150 -8.37 1.26 -22.67
CA CYS A 150 -8.07 2.53 -23.30
C CYS A 150 -6.63 2.99 -23.03
N MET A 151 -6.21 2.90 -21.77
CA MET A 151 -4.84 3.28 -21.38
C MET A 151 -3.77 2.36 -21.99
N ILE A 152 -4.02 1.05 -22.11
CA ILE A 152 -3.10 0.10 -22.75
C ILE A 152 -2.97 0.39 -24.25
N PHE A 153 -4.07 0.69 -24.92
CA PHE A 153 -4.06 1.04 -26.35
C PHE A 153 -3.29 2.34 -26.61
N LEU A 154 -3.37 3.31 -25.69
CA LEU A 154 -2.63 4.58 -25.78
C LEU A 154 -1.19 4.48 -25.29
N PHE A 155 -0.94 3.68 -24.24
CA PHE A 155 0.34 3.59 -23.52
C PHE A 155 0.78 2.13 -23.29
N PRO A 156 1.11 1.40 -24.36
CA PRO A 156 1.37 -0.05 -24.26
C PRO A 156 2.58 -0.43 -23.37
N LYS A 157 3.50 0.51 -23.11
CA LYS A 157 4.69 0.27 -22.29
C LYS A 157 4.39 -0.08 -20.82
N ILE A 158 3.28 0.42 -20.28
CA ILE A 158 2.89 0.22 -18.88
C ILE A 158 1.75 -0.82 -18.70
N LYS A 159 1.46 -1.61 -19.75
CA LYS A 159 0.35 -2.56 -19.77
C LYS A 159 0.29 -3.50 -18.57
N ASN A 160 1.45 -4.02 -18.13
CA ASN A 160 1.48 -5.00 -17.04
C ASN A 160 1.04 -4.38 -15.71
N ALA A 161 1.53 -3.18 -15.39
CA ALA A 161 1.10 -2.45 -14.20
C ALA A 161 -0.40 -2.12 -14.24
N LEU A 162 -0.90 -1.67 -15.40
CA LEU A 162 -2.31 -1.36 -15.60
C LEU A 162 -3.21 -2.60 -15.42
N ILE A 163 -2.84 -3.74 -16.00
CA ILE A 163 -3.58 -5.00 -15.85
C ILE A 163 -3.58 -5.44 -14.37
N THR A 164 -2.45 -5.35 -13.67
CA THR A 164 -2.38 -5.70 -12.25
C THR A 164 -3.35 -4.86 -11.41
N ILE A 165 -3.39 -3.54 -11.64
CA ILE A 165 -4.35 -2.64 -10.95
C ILE A 165 -5.79 -3.04 -11.25
N ALA A 166 -6.12 -3.32 -12.53
CA ALA A 166 -7.47 -3.74 -12.90
C ALA A 166 -7.89 -5.05 -12.22
N ILE A 167 -6.98 -6.04 -12.16
CA ILE A 167 -7.23 -7.31 -11.49
C ILE A 167 -7.48 -7.10 -10.00
N ILE A 168 -6.65 -6.29 -9.32
CA ILE A 168 -6.83 -6.00 -7.89
C ILE A 168 -8.21 -5.38 -7.64
N ILE A 169 -8.59 -4.34 -8.39
CA ILE A 169 -9.89 -3.67 -8.22
C ILE A 169 -11.05 -4.61 -8.57
N ALA A 170 -10.94 -5.40 -9.64
CA ALA A 170 -11.98 -6.36 -10.02
C ALA A 170 -12.15 -7.46 -8.96
N SER A 171 -11.06 -7.97 -8.38
CA SER A 171 -11.09 -8.98 -7.33
C SER A 171 -11.85 -8.51 -6.08
N THR A 172 -11.84 -7.22 -5.78
CA THR A 172 -12.61 -6.68 -4.66
C THR A 172 -14.10 -7.02 -4.76
N ARG A 173 -14.64 -7.14 -5.98
CA ARG A 173 -16.07 -7.47 -6.20
C ARG A 173 -16.45 -8.87 -5.76
N VAL A 174 -15.50 -9.81 -5.88
CA VAL A 174 -15.66 -11.19 -5.40
C VAL A 174 -15.51 -11.23 -3.88
N ILE A 175 -14.50 -10.55 -3.35
CA ILE A 175 -14.19 -10.53 -1.91
C ILE A 175 -15.37 -9.92 -1.10
N VAL A 176 -16.00 -8.86 -1.60
CA VAL A 176 -17.18 -8.26 -0.93
C VAL A 176 -18.48 -9.04 -1.17
N GLY A 177 -18.46 -10.17 -1.91
CA GLY A 177 -19.64 -10.97 -2.18
C GLY A 177 -20.65 -10.33 -3.15
N ALA A 178 -20.24 -9.34 -3.94
CA ALA A 178 -21.13 -8.64 -4.87
C ALA A 178 -21.28 -9.36 -6.22
N HIS A 179 -20.26 -10.12 -6.62
CA HIS A 179 -20.17 -10.82 -7.90
C HIS A 179 -19.41 -12.14 -7.77
N PHE A 180 -19.69 -13.07 -8.66
CA PHE A 180 -18.90 -14.28 -8.83
C PHE A 180 -17.64 -14.01 -9.66
N ILE A 181 -16.68 -14.95 -9.60
CA ILE A 181 -15.44 -14.82 -10.38
C ILE A 181 -15.70 -14.84 -11.89
N SER A 182 -16.64 -15.66 -12.35
CA SER A 182 -17.05 -15.73 -13.77
C SER A 182 -17.66 -14.40 -14.26
N ASP A 183 -18.34 -13.62 -13.38
CA ASP A 183 -18.87 -12.29 -13.71
C ASP A 183 -17.75 -11.28 -14.02
N ILE A 184 -16.57 -11.46 -13.40
CA ILE A 184 -15.37 -10.66 -13.66
C ILE A 184 -14.88 -10.89 -15.09
N PHE A 185 -14.79 -12.15 -15.51
CA PHE A 185 -14.41 -12.48 -16.90
C PHE A 185 -15.41 -11.95 -17.91
N GLY A 186 -16.71 -12.03 -17.60
CA GLY A 186 -17.78 -11.47 -18.44
C GLY A 186 -17.65 -9.95 -18.58
N GLY A 187 -17.44 -9.23 -17.47
CA GLY A 187 -17.22 -7.78 -17.48
C GLY A 187 -15.96 -7.37 -18.24
N THR A 188 -14.86 -8.12 -18.07
CA THR A 188 -13.62 -7.91 -18.82
C THR A 188 -13.80 -8.12 -20.32
N LEU A 189 -14.56 -9.13 -20.74
CA LEU A 189 -14.85 -9.39 -22.15
C LEU A 189 -15.66 -8.25 -22.76
N VAL A 190 -16.70 -7.77 -22.08
CA VAL A 190 -17.51 -6.61 -22.56
C VAL A 190 -16.62 -5.38 -22.71
N ALA A 191 -15.78 -5.09 -21.72
CA ALA A 191 -14.84 -3.97 -21.77
C ALA A 191 -13.88 -4.08 -22.97
N TYR A 192 -13.29 -5.26 -23.17
CA TYR A 192 -12.33 -5.51 -24.24
C TYR A 192 -12.95 -5.31 -25.63
N LEU A 193 -14.13 -5.92 -25.87
CA LEU A 193 -14.83 -5.79 -27.15
C LEU A 193 -15.28 -4.35 -27.41
N SER A 194 -15.76 -3.64 -26.39
CA SER A 194 -16.12 -2.22 -26.49
C SER A 194 -14.92 -1.37 -26.87
N THR A 195 -13.76 -1.61 -26.25
CA THR A 195 -12.52 -0.88 -26.54
C THR A 195 -12.07 -1.09 -27.97
N ILE A 196 -12.06 -2.32 -28.47
CA ILE A 196 -11.70 -2.61 -29.87
C ILE A 196 -12.68 -1.91 -30.83
N PHE A 197 -13.98 -1.97 -30.55
CA PHE A 197 -14.99 -1.35 -31.41
C PHE A 197 -14.77 0.16 -31.54
N ILE A 198 -14.62 0.84 -30.40
CA ILE A 198 -14.41 2.33 -30.41
C ILE A 198 -13.06 2.67 -31.04
N SER A 199 -11.99 1.92 -30.71
CA SER A 199 -10.66 2.17 -31.28
C SER A 199 -10.63 2.05 -32.79
N LYS A 200 -11.29 1.04 -33.36
CA LYS A 200 -11.41 0.88 -34.83
C LYS A 200 -12.18 2.05 -35.45
N LYS A 201 -13.28 2.47 -34.82
CA LYS A 201 -14.04 3.65 -35.29
C LYS A 201 -13.24 4.96 -35.27
N LEU A 202 -12.34 5.09 -34.28
CA LEU A 202 -11.45 6.26 -34.22
C LEU A 202 -10.31 6.16 -35.23
N ALA A 203 -9.80 4.95 -35.50
CA ALA A 203 -8.80 4.73 -36.55
C ALA A 203 -9.36 5.03 -37.96
N ASP A 204 -10.60 4.63 -38.26
CA ASP A 204 -11.29 4.98 -39.49
C ASP A 204 -11.35 6.50 -39.72
N LYS A 205 -11.46 7.27 -38.65
CA LYS A 205 -11.44 8.75 -38.66
C LYS A 205 -10.03 9.33 -38.54
N LYS A 206 -8.98 8.53 -38.58
CA LYS A 206 -7.58 8.91 -38.35
C LYS A 206 -7.35 9.67 -37.03
N LYS A 207 -8.19 9.42 -36.04
CA LYS A 207 -8.10 9.98 -34.69
C LYS A 207 -7.44 8.97 -33.73
N LEU A 208 -6.50 9.41 -32.93
CA LEU A 208 -5.78 8.65 -31.91
C LEU A 208 -5.02 7.42 -32.42
N PHE A 209 -5.60 6.66 -33.37
CA PHE A 209 -5.06 5.40 -33.88
C PHE A 209 -4.92 5.39 -35.41
N ILE A 210 -3.95 4.59 -35.86
CA ILE A 210 -3.73 4.24 -37.27
C ILE A 210 -3.81 2.73 -37.37
N SER A 211 -4.46 2.22 -38.42
CA SER A 211 -4.47 0.78 -38.71
C SER A 211 -3.31 0.45 -39.64
N GLU A 212 -2.38 -0.37 -39.18
CA GLU A 212 -1.23 -0.82 -39.93
C GLU A 212 -1.11 -2.36 -39.79
N ASN A 213 -1.11 -3.09 -40.88
CA ASN A 213 -1.09 -4.54 -40.93
C ASN A 213 -2.12 -5.20 -39.97
N ASP A 214 -3.35 -4.74 -40.00
CA ASP A 214 -4.45 -5.17 -39.11
C ASP A 214 -4.22 -4.92 -37.61
N LYS A 215 -3.22 -4.13 -37.24
CA LYS A 215 -2.97 -3.70 -35.88
C LYS A 215 -3.31 -2.23 -35.72
N LEU A 216 -3.91 -1.93 -34.57
CA LEU A 216 -4.13 -0.55 -34.15
C LEU A 216 -2.89 -0.06 -33.40
N ILE A 217 -2.27 1.01 -33.92
CA ILE A 217 -1.15 1.68 -33.27
C ILE A 217 -1.54 3.13 -32.96
N PRO A 218 -1.04 3.71 -31.87
CA PRO A 218 -1.23 5.13 -31.58
C PRO A 218 -0.71 5.99 -32.74
N ASN A 219 -1.40 7.08 -33.04
CA ASN A 219 -0.90 8.04 -34.02
C ASN A 219 0.25 8.88 -33.43
N ASN A 220 0.94 9.64 -34.28
CA ASN A 220 2.11 10.42 -33.88
C ASN A 220 1.83 11.42 -32.73
N ASN A 221 0.64 12.00 -32.67
CA ASN A 221 0.28 12.93 -31.59
C ASN A 221 0.15 12.24 -30.24
N VAL A 222 -0.42 11.03 -30.21
CA VAL A 222 -0.51 10.19 -29.01
C VAL A 222 0.89 9.75 -28.59
N GLU A 223 1.76 9.41 -29.53
CA GLU A 223 3.16 9.05 -29.23
C GLU A 223 3.92 10.23 -28.62
N ILE A 224 3.73 11.45 -29.11
CA ILE A 224 4.32 12.66 -28.52
C ILE A 224 3.83 12.84 -27.08
N ILE A 225 2.54 12.69 -26.80
CA ILE A 225 1.99 12.78 -25.45
C ILE A 225 2.59 11.65 -24.57
N SER A 226 2.64 10.43 -25.08
CA SER A 226 3.21 9.27 -24.38
C SER A 226 4.68 9.49 -24.03
N SER A 227 5.48 10.01 -24.98
CA SER A 227 6.90 10.31 -24.74
C SER A 227 7.06 11.45 -23.73
N ASN A 228 6.24 12.50 -23.81
CA ASN A 228 6.28 13.62 -22.87
C ASN A 228 5.89 13.16 -21.45
N ILE A 229 4.87 12.33 -21.31
CA ILE A 229 4.50 11.73 -20.01
C ILE A 229 5.65 10.85 -19.52
N SER A 230 6.22 9.99 -20.35
CA SER A 230 7.37 9.15 -19.98
C SER A 230 8.57 9.99 -19.55
N ASN A 231 8.91 11.04 -20.30
CA ASN A 231 9.99 11.96 -19.97
C ASN A 231 9.71 12.74 -18.68
N PHE A 232 8.47 13.17 -18.46
CA PHE A 232 8.06 13.82 -17.23
C PHE A 232 8.25 12.88 -16.02
N TYR A 233 7.80 11.62 -16.12
CA TYR A 233 8.02 10.63 -15.06
C TYR A 233 9.50 10.33 -14.84
N THR A 234 10.27 10.14 -15.90
CA THR A 234 11.72 9.88 -15.78
C THR A 234 12.44 11.08 -15.18
N ASN A 235 12.06 12.31 -15.54
CA ASN A 235 12.63 13.53 -14.98
C ASN A 235 12.26 13.70 -13.51
N ILE A 236 10.98 13.53 -13.14
CA ILE A 236 10.55 13.57 -11.72
C ILE A 236 11.23 12.47 -10.92
N PHE A 237 11.27 11.24 -11.46
CA PHE A 237 11.92 10.14 -10.78
C PHE A 237 13.42 10.35 -10.61
N SER A 238 14.10 10.88 -11.63
CA SER A 238 15.52 11.24 -11.53
C SER A 238 15.76 12.38 -10.53
N LEU A 239 14.90 13.40 -10.52
CA LEU A 239 14.90 14.45 -9.52
C LEU A 239 14.72 13.87 -8.11
N TYR A 240 13.72 13.00 -7.93
CA TYR A 240 13.48 12.33 -6.66
C TYR A 240 14.66 11.45 -6.22
N LEU A 241 15.29 10.73 -7.16
CA LEU A 241 16.50 9.94 -6.87
C LEU A 241 17.68 10.81 -6.43
N ASN A 242 17.76 12.06 -6.91
CA ASN A 242 18.80 13.02 -6.54
C ASN A 242 18.52 13.73 -5.20
N PHE A 243 17.30 13.68 -4.66
CA PHE A 243 17.03 14.21 -3.34
C PHE A 243 17.76 13.41 -2.26
N ASN A 244 18.15 14.12 -1.21
CA ASN A 244 18.78 13.46 -0.08
C ASN A 244 17.81 12.54 0.67
N PHE A 245 18.35 11.66 1.48
CA PHE A 245 17.59 10.69 2.26
C PHE A 245 16.45 11.32 3.07
N TYR A 246 16.70 12.45 3.71
CA TYR A 246 15.69 13.09 4.58
C TYR A 246 14.48 13.60 3.82
N PHE A 247 14.69 14.18 2.64
CA PHE A 247 13.59 14.63 1.80
C PHE A 247 12.74 13.44 1.31
N LYS A 248 13.38 12.35 0.86
CA LYS A 248 12.67 11.12 0.45
C LYS A 248 11.84 10.55 1.59
N THR A 249 12.43 10.48 2.77
CA THR A 249 11.72 9.93 3.95
C THR A 249 10.57 10.83 4.37
N LEU A 250 10.75 12.17 4.35
CA LEU A 250 9.67 13.11 4.61
C LEU A 250 8.52 12.93 3.61
N THR A 251 8.82 12.81 2.32
CA THR A 251 7.81 12.59 1.27
C THR A 251 7.03 11.31 1.53
N ILE A 252 7.72 10.19 1.82
CA ILE A 252 7.09 8.91 2.14
C ILE A 252 6.21 9.04 3.38
N THR A 253 6.71 9.69 4.44
CA THR A 253 5.95 9.90 5.68
C THR A 253 4.67 10.70 5.43
N LEU A 254 4.76 11.77 4.66
CA LEU A 254 3.59 12.59 4.31
C LEU A 254 2.57 11.79 3.48
N LEU A 255 3.01 11.04 2.49
CA LEU A 255 2.13 10.19 1.68
C LEU A 255 1.42 9.13 2.54
N LEU A 256 2.14 8.43 3.41
CA LEU A 256 1.55 7.45 4.33
C LEU A 256 0.60 8.12 5.32
N SER A 257 0.94 9.31 5.85
CA SER A 257 0.05 10.07 6.74
C SER A 257 -1.26 10.46 6.04
N ILE A 258 -1.18 10.88 4.78
CA ILE A 258 -2.37 11.16 3.95
C ILE A 258 -3.20 9.90 3.75
N VAL A 259 -2.58 8.74 3.48
CA VAL A 259 -3.30 7.46 3.35
C VAL A 259 -4.06 7.13 4.63
N PHE A 260 -3.44 7.20 5.81
CA PHE A 260 -4.12 6.92 7.07
C PHE A 260 -5.14 7.99 7.47
N PHE A 261 -5.00 9.21 6.97
CA PHE A 261 -5.99 10.27 7.15
C PHE A 261 -7.24 10.05 6.28
N ILE A 262 -7.04 9.69 5.00
CA ILE A 262 -8.15 9.44 4.06
C ILE A 262 -8.82 8.09 4.33
N PHE A 263 -8.07 7.09 4.76
CA PHE A 263 -8.52 5.72 5.01
C PHE A 263 -8.24 5.31 6.47
N PRO A 264 -8.89 5.95 7.46
CA PRO A 264 -8.66 5.62 8.88
C PRO A 264 -9.07 4.20 9.23
N SER A 265 -10.02 3.63 8.49
CA SER A 265 -10.45 2.23 8.63
C SER A 265 -9.34 1.20 8.36
N LEU A 266 -8.23 1.58 7.72
CA LEU A 266 -7.09 0.70 7.47
C LEU A 266 -6.50 0.13 8.77
N ASP A 267 -6.31 0.99 9.78
CA ASP A 267 -5.82 0.59 11.09
C ASP A 267 -6.78 -0.40 11.77
N ILE A 268 -8.08 -0.07 11.75
CA ILE A 268 -9.12 -0.92 12.35
C ILE A 268 -9.20 -2.26 11.60
N THR A 269 -9.19 -2.24 10.28
CA THR A 269 -9.32 -3.45 9.47
C THR A 269 -8.14 -4.39 9.66
N VAL A 270 -6.90 -3.86 9.64
CA VAL A 270 -5.71 -4.68 9.83
C VAL A 270 -5.68 -5.27 11.24
N SER A 271 -6.02 -4.51 12.27
CA SER A 271 -6.15 -5.04 13.64
C SER A 271 -7.26 -6.09 13.74
N GLY A 272 -8.37 -5.85 13.04
CA GLY A 272 -9.51 -6.77 13.00
C GLY A 272 -9.24 -8.13 12.35
N LEU A 273 -8.21 -8.24 11.48
CA LEU A 273 -7.77 -9.54 10.94
C LEU A 273 -7.29 -10.49 12.06
N PHE A 274 -6.86 -9.93 13.17
CA PHE A 274 -6.29 -10.65 14.30
C PHE A 274 -7.19 -10.66 15.54
N PHE A 275 -8.42 -10.17 15.43
CA PHE A 275 -9.41 -10.16 16.50
C PHE A 275 -10.39 -11.31 16.32
N GLY A 276 -10.39 -12.25 17.27
CA GLY A 276 -11.19 -13.49 17.20
C GLY A 276 -12.67 -13.28 17.52
N GLN A 277 -13.48 -14.29 17.23
CA GLN A 277 -14.90 -14.30 17.56
C GLN A 277 -15.17 -14.40 19.09
N ASP A 278 -14.18 -14.80 19.83
CA ASP A 278 -14.19 -14.86 21.30
C ASP A 278 -13.99 -13.48 21.96
N GLY A 279 -13.89 -12.42 21.15
CA GLY A 279 -13.68 -11.06 21.64
C GLY A 279 -12.27 -10.77 22.11
N LYS A 280 -11.28 -11.53 21.65
CA LYS A 280 -9.87 -11.35 22.00
C LYS A 280 -8.98 -11.35 20.77
N PHE A 281 -7.83 -10.70 20.89
CA PHE A 281 -6.78 -10.81 19.88
C PHE A 281 -6.16 -12.20 19.89
N ILE A 282 -5.77 -12.71 18.71
CA ILE A 282 -5.28 -14.09 18.53
C ILE A 282 -3.96 -14.36 19.25
N ALA A 283 -3.19 -13.31 19.53
CA ALA A 283 -1.95 -13.40 20.26
C ALA A 283 -2.16 -12.81 21.65
N SER A 284 -1.84 -13.54 22.69
CA SER A 284 -1.96 -13.06 24.06
C SER A 284 -0.63 -13.21 24.82
N GLU A 285 -0.45 -12.43 25.88
CA GLU A 285 0.72 -12.56 26.74
C GLU A 285 0.81 -13.94 27.41
N SER A 286 -0.28 -14.71 27.47
CA SER A 286 -0.29 -16.09 27.98
C SER A 286 0.30 -17.10 27.00
N ASP A 287 0.44 -16.76 25.74
CA ASP A 287 1.05 -17.64 24.74
C ASP A 287 2.55 -17.76 25.02
N TRP A 288 3.02 -19.00 25.14
CA TRP A 288 4.41 -19.29 25.48
C TRP A 288 5.43 -18.54 24.60
N PHE A 289 5.20 -18.50 23.30
CA PHE A 289 6.12 -17.85 22.37
C PHE A 289 6.16 -16.33 22.58
N ILE A 290 5.01 -15.71 22.77
CA ILE A 290 4.89 -14.26 22.99
C ILE A 290 5.50 -13.88 24.34
N TYR A 291 5.18 -14.65 25.39
CA TYR A 291 5.79 -14.49 26.71
C TYR A 291 7.32 -14.57 26.63
N PHE A 292 7.85 -15.59 25.94
CA PHE A 292 9.30 -15.74 25.76
C PHE A 292 9.93 -14.54 25.06
N VAL A 293 9.34 -14.11 23.93
CA VAL A 293 9.87 -12.95 23.16
C VAL A 293 9.80 -11.67 23.99
N ARG A 294 8.68 -11.39 24.63
CA ARG A 294 8.44 -10.11 25.31
C ARG A 294 9.03 -10.01 26.70
N LYS A 295 8.92 -11.06 27.50
CA LYS A 295 9.32 -11.02 28.93
C LYS A 295 10.75 -11.51 29.15
N MET A 296 11.33 -12.26 28.22
CA MET A 296 12.69 -12.75 28.33
C MET A 296 13.64 -12.18 27.28
N LEU A 297 13.33 -12.36 25.99
CA LEU A 297 14.26 -12.00 24.91
C LEU A 297 14.42 -10.49 24.77
N LEU A 298 13.33 -9.73 24.69
CA LEU A 298 13.38 -8.26 24.54
C LEU A 298 14.10 -7.56 25.69
N PRO A 299 13.77 -7.81 26.98
CA PRO A 299 14.50 -7.19 28.08
C PRO A 299 15.98 -7.57 28.11
N LEU A 300 16.32 -8.84 27.80
CA LEU A 300 17.72 -9.26 27.70
C LEU A 300 18.46 -8.53 26.60
N MET A 301 17.87 -8.41 25.42
CA MET A 301 18.45 -7.64 24.29
C MET A 301 18.60 -6.15 24.66
N ALA A 302 17.60 -5.57 25.33
CA ALA A 302 17.67 -4.19 25.79
C ALA A 302 18.82 -3.96 26.77
N LEU A 303 19.01 -4.85 27.72
CA LEU A 303 20.14 -4.83 28.64
C LEU A 303 21.48 -4.93 27.90
N LEU A 304 21.60 -5.84 26.93
CA LEU A 304 22.81 -5.98 26.12
C LEU A 304 23.10 -4.70 25.30
N VAL A 305 22.10 -4.13 24.62
CA VAL A 305 22.27 -2.91 23.83
C VAL A 305 22.55 -1.69 24.70
N PHE A 306 22.15 -1.71 25.96
CA PHE A 306 22.46 -0.66 26.93
C PHE A 306 23.87 -0.82 27.56
N PHE A 307 24.17 -1.99 28.12
CA PHE A 307 25.40 -2.19 28.90
C PHE A 307 26.64 -2.49 28.07
N VAL A 308 26.52 -3.16 26.92
CA VAL A 308 27.68 -3.51 26.07
C VAL A 308 28.39 -2.26 25.54
N PRO A 309 27.70 -1.23 25.01
CA PRO A 309 28.35 0.01 24.60
C PRO A 309 29.08 0.70 25.77
N ILE A 310 28.46 0.78 26.94
CA ILE A 310 29.08 1.39 28.14
C ILE A 310 30.35 0.64 28.52
N ALA A 311 30.27 -0.69 28.62
CA ALA A 311 31.41 -1.53 28.94
C ALA A 311 32.52 -1.45 27.89
N ALA A 312 32.15 -1.37 26.61
CA ALA A 312 33.09 -1.25 25.50
C ALA A 312 33.84 0.09 25.53
N VAL A 313 33.11 1.18 25.75
CA VAL A 313 33.72 2.53 25.93
C VAL A 313 34.65 2.54 27.14
N PHE A 314 34.20 1.99 28.28
CA PHE A 314 35.03 1.91 29.49
C PHE A 314 36.30 1.08 29.23
N LYS A 315 36.19 -0.11 28.65
CA LYS A 315 37.33 -0.99 28.37
C LYS A 315 38.34 -0.30 27.43
N GLN A 316 37.89 0.38 26.40
CA GLN A 316 38.76 1.05 25.45
C GLN A 316 39.45 2.27 26.08
N ILE A 317 38.75 3.02 26.95
CA ILE A 317 39.35 4.18 27.64
C ILE A 317 40.43 3.75 28.63
N TYR A 318 40.15 2.76 29.48
CA TYR A 318 41.05 2.38 30.57
C TYR A 318 42.09 1.33 30.16
N TYR A 319 41.73 0.34 29.37
CA TYR A 319 42.61 -0.77 28.99
C TYR A 319 43.17 -0.68 27.60
N LYS A 320 42.73 0.33 26.79
CA LYS A 320 43.14 0.51 25.37
C LYS A 320 42.82 -0.68 24.46
N GLU A 321 41.85 -1.50 24.84
CA GLU A 321 41.42 -2.68 24.09
C GLU A 321 40.05 -2.42 23.43
N LYS A 322 39.94 -2.72 22.13
CA LYS A 322 38.68 -2.63 21.40
C LYS A 322 37.84 -3.90 21.59
N ILE A 323 36.56 -3.77 21.90
CA ILE A 323 35.62 -4.89 21.87
C ILE A 323 35.11 -5.02 20.44
N LEU A 324 35.17 -6.24 19.87
CA LEU A 324 34.74 -6.56 18.50
C LEU A 324 35.41 -5.68 17.42
N ASN A 325 36.58 -5.14 17.67
CA ASN A 325 37.29 -4.20 16.79
C ASN A 325 36.49 -2.94 16.43
N VAL A 326 35.50 -2.57 17.23
CA VAL A 326 34.64 -1.39 17.05
C VAL A 326 35.23 -0.22 17.82
N ALA A 327 35.29 0.95 17.20
CA ALA A 327 35.82 2.16 17.83
C ALA A 327 34.86 2.77 18.86
N VAL A 328 35.34 3.66 19.74
CA VAL A 328 34.50 4.31 20.77
C VAL A 328 33.35 5.07 20.13
N ARG A 329 33.62 5.76 19.02
CA ARG A 329 32.63 6.55 18.27
C ARG A 329 31.39 5.72 17.94
N GLU A 330 31.56 4.50 17.41
CA GLU A 330 30.47 3.62 17.02
C GLU A 330 29.65 3.13 18.24
N TRP A 331 30.28 2.85 19.36
CA TRP A 331 29.59 2.47 20.59
C TRP A 331 28.77 3.63 21.16
N VAL A 332 29.34 4.86 21.15
CA VAL A 332 28.61 6.06 21.59
C VAL A 332 27.47 6.38 20.63
N TYR A 333 27.67 6.19 19.33
CA TYR A 333 26.61 6.32 18.34
C TYR A 333 25.45 5.33 18.62
N LEU A 334 25.72 4.03 18.80
CA LEU A 334 24.68 3.04 19.12
C LEU A 334 23.91 3.39 20.38
N PHE A 335 24.64 3.79 21.43
CA PHE A 335 24.03 4.22 22.69
C PHE A 335 23.18 5.47 22.51
N SER A 336 23.62 6.42 21.70
CA SER A 336 22.85 7.62 21.36
C SER A 336 21.58 7.28 20.58
N CYS A 337 21.64 6.32 19.65
CA CYS A 337 20.44 5.82 18.93
C CYS A 337 19.42 5.22 19.90
N LEU A 338 19.86 4.43 20.89
CA LEU A 338 18.99 3.86 21.89
C LEU A 338 18.34 4.95 22.77
N ILE A 339 19.15 5.85 23.33
CA ILE A 339 18.66 6.86 24.27
C ILE A 339 17.77 7.89 23.57
N ILE A 340 18.25 8.48 22.47
CA ILE A 340 17.53 9.56 21.77
C ILE A 340 16.35 8.97 20.99
N GLY A 341 16.59 7.94 20.17
CA GLY A 341 15.57 7.34 19.31
C GLY A 341 14.50 6.64 20.11
N THR A 342 14.83 5.49 20.67
CA THR A 342 13.87 4.63 21.38
C THR A 342 13.48 5.22 22.74
N GLY A 343 14.42 5.74 23.53
CA GLY A 343 14.16 6.24 24.88
C GLY A 343 13.38 7.54 24.89
N ILE A 344 13.99 8.62 24.39
CA ILE A 344 13.41 9.96 24.50
C ILE A 344 12.28 10.16 23.49
N VAL A 345 12.56 10.02 22.19
CA VAL A 345 11.59 10.38 21.16
C VAL A 345 10.40 9.42 21.16
N VAL A 346 10.63 8.10 21.13
CA VAL A 346 9.54 7.14 21.04
C VAL A 346 8.86 6.94 22.39
N ASN A 347 9.58 6.53 23.43
CA ASN A 347 8.93 6.14 24.69
C ASN A 347 8.57 7.34 25.59
N SER A 348 9.37 8.42 25.61
CA SER A 348 9.06 9.56 26.48
C SER A 348 8.14 10.60 25.80
N ILE A 349 8.35 10.92 24.53
CA ILE A 349 7.55 11.93 23.85
C ILE A 349 6.28 11.29 23.28
N PHE A 350 6.38 10.40 22.29
CA PHE A 350 5.19 9.89 21.61
C PHE A 350 4.30 9.02 22.50
N LYS A 351 4.86 8.08 23.24
CA LYS A 351 4.05 7.17 24.08
C LYS A 351 3.36 7.80 25.29
N ASN A 352 3.90 8.91 25.79
CA ASN A 352 3.34 9.53 27.00
C ASN A 352 2.62 10.86 26.73
N LEU A 353 2.87 11.50 25.58
CA LEU A 353 2.29 12.82 25.28
C LEU A 353 1.27 12.77 24.15
N TRP A 354 1.14 11.65 23.43
CA TRP A 354 0.24 11.56 22.26
C TRP A 354 -1.17 11.11 22.62
N GLY A 355 -1.33 10.28 23.67
CA GLY A 355 -2.60 9.90 24.24
C GLY A 355 -3.46 8.94 23.43
N ARG A 356 -2.97 8.35 22.33
CA ARG A 356 -3.74 7.44 21.49
C ARG A 356 -4.01 6.12 22.19
N ALA A 357 -5.29 5.70 22.27
CA ALA A 357 -5.69 4.41 22.79
C ALA A 357 -5.12 3.25 21.97
N ARG A 358 -4.87 2.10 22.59
CA ARG A 358 -4.47 0.88 21.89
C ARG A 358 -5.66 0.20 21.24
N PRO A 359 -5.46 -0.67 20.22
CA PRO A 359 -6.55 -1.47 19.67
C PRO A 359 -7.40 -2.17 20.73
N ASN A 360 -6.77 -2.82 21.72
CA ASN A 360 -7.45 -3.51 22.83
C ASN A 360 -8.36 -2.59 23.67
N ASP A 361 -8.03 -1.31 23.73
CA ASP A 361 -8.76 -0.35 24.58
C ASP A 361 -9.88 0.35 23.79
N THR A 362 -9.95 0.13 22.46
CA THR A 362 -10.94 0.83 21.62
C THR A 362 -12.30 0.11 21.56
N ILE A 363 -13.36 0.89 21.41
CA ILE A 363 -14.76 0.41 21.27
C ILE A 363 -14.89 -0.64 20.17
N GLN A 364 -14.13 -0.52 19.08
CA GLN A 364 -14.15 -1.44 17.94
C GLN A 364 -13.72 -2.87 18.32
N PHE A 365 -12.96 -3.02 19.40
CA PHE A 365 -12.42 -4.30 19.87
C PHE A 365 -12.82 -4.61 21.33
N GLY A 366 -13.95 -4.03 21.78
CA GLY A 366 -14.52 -4.34 23.09
C GLY A 366 -13.98 -3.50 24.25
N GLY A 367 -13.15 -2.49 23.99
CA GLY A 367 -12.73 -1.51 24.98
C GLY A 367 -13.70 -0.33 25.11
N GLU A 368 -13.29 0.70 25.82
CA GLU A 368 -14.15 1.86 26.16
C GLU A 368 -13.76 3.14 25.40
N GLU A 369 -12.55 3.20 24.84
CA GLU A 369 -11.99 4.41 24.21
C GLU A 369 -12.35 4.53 22.73
N PRO A 370 -12.57 5.74 22.19
CA PRO A 370 -12.81 5.93 20.77
C PRO A 370 -11.53 5.73 19.96
N PHE A 371 -11.66 5.16 18.77
CA PHE A 371 -10.56 5.09 17.80
C PHE A 371 -10.15 6.49 17.33
N THR A 372 -8.85 6.73 17.20
CA THR A 372 -8.30 7.96 16.64
C THR A 372 -7.29 7.67 15.54
N ILE A 373 -7.20 8.60 14.57
CA ILE A 373 -6.21 8.55 13.51
C ILE A 373 -4.79 8.81 14.06
N PRO A 374 -3.72 8.33 13.41
CA PRO A 374 -2.36 8.72 13.76
C PRO A 374 -2.20 10.25 13.67
N TRP A 375 -1.24 10.81 14.36
CA TRP A 375 -0.95 12.25 14.44
C TRP A 375 -1.99 13.11 15.17
N LEU A 376 -3.14 12.59 15.56
CA LEU A 376 -4.08 13.32 16.41
C LEU A 376 -3.66 13.17 17.87
N ASN A 377 -3.31 14.27 18.51
CA ASN A 377 -3.04 14.31 19.94
C ASN A 377 -4.37 14.31 20.71
N VAL A 378 -4.54 13.38 21.65
CA VAL A 378 -5.76 13.14 22.42
C VAL A 378 -5.40 12.68 23.84
N ASP A 379 -6.42 12.55 24.72
CA ASP A 379 -6.24 12.20 26.13
C ASP A 379 -6.84 10.83 26.52
N TYR A 380 -6.98 9.91 25.54
CA TYR A 380 -7.59 8.60 25.78
C TYR A 380 -6.64 7.58 26.41
N CYS A 381 -5.39 7.94 26.62
CA CYS A 381 -4.38 7.13 27.27
C CYS A 381 -3.35 8.03 27.98
N SER A 382 -3.11 7.79 29.26
CA SER A 382 -2.22 8.63 30.06
C SER A 382 -0.74 8.24 30.01
N THR A 383 -0.45 6.94 29.84
CA THR A 383 0.93 6.40 29.84
C THR A 383 1.04 5.16 28.96
N ASN A 384 2.19 4.97 28.35
CA ASN A 384 2.48 3.80 27.50
C ASN A 384 1.43 3.57 26.40
N CYS A 385 1.03 4.65 25.75
CA CYS A 385 -0.02 4.69 24.73
C CYS A 385 0.36 4.00 23.41
N SER A 386 -0.59 3.93 22.46
CA SER A 386 -0.41 3.18 21.22
C SER A 386 0.62 3.83 20.27
N PHE A 387 0.56 5.14 20.08
CA PHE A 387 1.40 5.85 19.12
C PHE A 387 2.68 6.36 19.76
N VAL A 388 3.86 5.90 19.33
CA VAL A 388 4.21 4.90 18.33
C VAL A 388 4.79 3.66 19.03
N SER A 389 5.02 2.54 18.29
CA SER A 389 5.48 1.29 18.89
C SER A 389 6.93 1.34 19.40
N GLY A 390 7.12 1.14 20.72
CA GLY A 390 8.45 1.09 21.33
C GLY A 390 9.28 -0.13 20.92
N ASP A 391 8.62 -1.28 20.77
CA ASP A 391 9.29 -2.54 20.40
C ASP A 391 9.79 -2.48 18.95
N VAL A 392 9.01 -1.92 18.04
CA VAL A 392 9.43 -1.71 16.65
C VAL A 392 10.61 -0.74 16.58
N SER A 393 10.58 0.35 17.37
CA SER A 393 11.71 1.28 17.49
C SER A 393 12.98 0.55 17.95
N PHE A 394 12.85 -0.29 18.97
CA PHE A 394 13.99 -1.06 19.51
C PHE A 394 14.58 -2.02 18.45
N PHE A 395 13.73 -2.79 17.75
CA PHE A 395 14.21 -3.66 16.67
C PHE A 395 14.84 -2.88 15.49
N THR A 396 14.38 -1.64 15.25
CA THR A 396 14.97 -0.78 14.21
C THR A 396 16.42 -0.42 14.52
N LEU A 397 16.88 -0.49 15.79
CA LEU A 397 18.29 -0.31 16.17
C LEU A 397 19.21 -1.36 15.53
N SER A 398 18.69 -2.50 15.08
CA SER A 398 19.46 -3.46 14.28
C SER A 398 20.09 -2.84 13.04
N LEU A 399 19.46 -1.82 12.44
CA LEU A 399 20.01 -1.08 11.32
C LEU A 399 21.22 -0.23 11.71
N ALA A 400 21.29 0.27 12.94
CA ALA A 400 22.48 0.95 13.47
C ALA A 400 23.65 -0.05 13.60
N LEU A 401 23.38 -1.28 14.08
CA LEU A 401 24.40 -2.34 14.13
C LEU A 401 24.91 -2.69 12.72
N LEU A 402 24.04 -2.76 11.71
CA LEU A 402 24.48 -3.02 10.33
C LEU A 402 25.40 -1.93 9.79
N ILE A 403 25.16 -0.68 10.16
CA ILE A 403 26.03 0.45 9.82
C ILE A 403 27.41 0.30 10.48
N ILE A 404 27.44 -0.01 11.80
CA ILE A 404 28.68 -0.18 12.58
C ILE A 404 29.54 -1.31 12.01
N PHE A 405 28.92 -2.47 11.76
CA PHE A 405 29.66 -3.64 11.30
C PHE A 405 29.84 -3.72 9.79
N ASN A 406 29.30 -2.76 9.03
CA ASN A 406 29.32 -2.73 7.55
C ASN A 406 28.85 -4.08 6.93
N LYS A 407 27.78 -4.66 7.46
CA LYS A 407 27.23 -5.98 7.08
C LYS A 407 25.94 -5.86 6.29
N THR A 408 26.02 -5.38 5.05
CA THR A 408 24.84 -5.23 4.17
C THR A 408 24.13 -6.54 3.86
N SER A 409 24.86 -7.68 3.89
CA SER A 409 24.27 -9.01 3.72
C SER A 409 23.21 -9.39 4.78
N TRP A 410 23.21 -8.73 5.92
CA TRP A 410 22.25 -8.96 7.01
C TRP A 410 21.03 -8.03 6.98
N ASN A 411 20.95 -7.15 5.97
CA ASN A 411 19.83 -6.23 5.82
C ASN A 411 18.48 -6.96 5.79
N THR A 412 18.39 -8.05 5.02
CA THR A 412 17.16 -8.85 4.93
C THR A 412 16.72 -9.37 6.29
N PHE A 413 17.66 -9.86 7.10
CA PHE A 413 17.36 -10.36 8.46
C PHE A 413 16.87 -9.22 9.37
N ALA A 414 17.51 -8.05 9.34
CA ALA A 414 17.10 -6.90 10.12
C ALA A 414 15.69 -6.42 9.74
N TYR A 415 15.40 -6.24 8.45
CA TYR A 415 14.05 -5.86 8.00
C TYR A 415 13.01 -6.94 8.30
N ALA A 416 13.35 -8.23 8.16
CA ALA A 416 12.45 -9.32 8.52
C ALA A 416 12.12 -9.33 10.03
N SER A 417 13.11 -9.07 10.90
CA SER A 417 12.87 -8.99 12.34
C SER A 417 12.00 -7.79 12.72
N ILE A 418 12.18 -6.64 12.08
CA ILE A 418 11.34 -5.45 12.28
C ILE A 418 9.90 -5.73 11.83
N LEU A 419 9.73 -6.38 10.68
CA LEU A 419 8.40 -6.78 10.19
C LEU A 419 7.73 -7.79 11.13
N LEU A 420 8.46 -8.78 11.58
CA LEU A 420 7.94 -9.80 12.50
C LEU A 420 7.46 -9.18 13.82
N ILE A 421 8.25 -8.33 14.45
CA ILE A 421 7.81 -7.68 15.68
C ILE A 421 6.64 -6.74 15.45
N SER A 422 6.58 -6.05 14.29
CA SER A 422 5.45 -5.21 13.91
C SER A 422 4.15 -6.02 13.83
N LEU A 423 4.20 -7.18 13.18
CA LEU A 423 3.06 -8.10 13.08
C LEU A 423 2.64 -8.62 14.44
N LEU A 424 3.59 -9.06 15.28
CA LEU A 424 3.30 -9.55 16.63
C LEU A 424 2.58 -8.47 17.46
N ARG A 425 3.02 -7.21 17.39
CA ARG A 425 2.39 -6.10 18.13
C ARG A 425 0.96 -5.79 17.66
N ILE A 426 0.67 -5.99 16.37
CA ILE A 426 -0.68 -5.84 15.81
C ILE A 426 -1.54 -7.04 16.24
N MET A 427 -1.00 -8.26 16.19
CA MET A 427 -1.68 -9.50 16.58
C MET A 427 -2.06 -9.54 18.08
N GLU A 428 -1.30 -8.85 18.92
CA GLU A 428 -1.58 -8.68 20.36
C GLU A 428 -2.64 -7.59 20.64
N GLY A 429 -3.01 -6.78 19.63
CA GLY A 429 -3.89 -5.62 19.82
C GLY A 429 -3.26 -4.47 20.60
N ASP A 430 -1.94 -4.41 20.66
CA ASP A 430 -1.22 -3.37 21.38
C ASP A 430 -0.91 -2.14 20.52
N HIS A 431 -0.82 -2.31 19.19
CA HIS A 431 -0.50 -1.25 18.24
C HIS A 431 -1.28 -1.40 16.94
N PHE A 432 -1.68 -0.28 16.36
CA PHE A 432 -2.21 -0.21 15.01
C PHE A 432 -1.08 -0.32 13.97
N LEU A 433 -1.44 -0.62 12.72
CA LEU A 433 -0.49 -0.67 11.59
C LEU A 433 0.27 0.65 11.46
N SER A 434 -0.43 1.78 11.53
CA SER A 434 0.18 3.11 11.45
C SER A 434 1.22 3.36 12.54
N ASP A 435 0.99 2.88 13.79
CA ASP A 435 1.92 3.05 14.90
C ASP A 435 3.25 2.34 14.66
N THR A 436 3.20 1.15 14.03
CA THR A 436 4.41 0.36 13.73
C THR A 436 5.19 0.97 12.57
N ILE A 437 4.51 1.41 11.50
CA ILE A 437 5.15 2.06 10.34
C ILE A 437 5.81 3.37 10.76
N MET A 438 5.11 4.23 11.50
CA MET A 438 5.64 5.52 11.94
C MET A 438 6.80 5.35 12.92
N SER A 439 6.74 4.34 13.81
CA SER A 439 7.83 4.00 14.70
C SER A 439 9.12 3.65 13.95
N PHE A 440 9.00 2.79 12.93
CA PHE A 440 10.11 2.44 12.05
C PHE A 440 10.72 3.69 11.38
N ILE A 441 9.88 4.52 10.74
CA ILE A 441 10.35 5.70 10.00
C ILE A 441 11.06 6.69 10.92
N ILE A 442 10.43 7.04 12.05
CA ILE A 442 10.98 8.01 13.01
C ILE A 442 12.34 7.52 13.52
N THR A 443 12.41 6.26 13.95
CA THR A 443 13.65 5.70 14.48
C THR A 443 14.73 5.61 13.40
N TYR A 444 14.39 5.22 12.18
CA TYR A 444 15.35 5.14 11.08
C TYR A 444 15.92 6.51 10.69
N VAL A 445 15.10 7.55 10.70
CA VAL A 445 15.57 8.95 10.50
C VAL A 445 16.57 9.35 11.57
N ILE A 446 16.30 9.01 12.84
CA ILE A 446 17.21 9.33 13.96
C ILE A 446 18.52 8.56 13.80
N ILE A 447 18.48 7.26 13.48
CA ILE A 447 19.66 6.44 13.23
C ILE A 447 20.54 7.07 12.14
N LYS A 448 19.95 7.46 11.02
CA LYS A 448 20.68 8.09 9.91
C LYS A 448 21.21 9.47 10.29
N GLY A 449 20.41 10.29 10.96
CA GLY A 449 20.81 11.62 11.40
C GLY A 449 22.00 11.57 12.37
N LEU A 450 21.93 10.70 13.36
CA LEU A 450 23.03 10.49 14.30
C LEU A 450 24.28 9.94 13.59
N ASN A 451 24.12 8.99 12.64
CA ASN A 451 25.25 8.50 11.87
C ASN A 451 25.94 9.61 11.07
N ASP A 452 25.19 10.52 10.45
CA ASP A 452 25.77 11.64 9.69
C ASP A 452 26.48 12.64 10.62
N ILE A 453 25.99 12.83 11.85
CA ILE A 453 26.65 13.62 12.87
C ILE A 453 27.94 12.94 13.34
N PHE A 454 27.85 11.65 13.72
CA PHE A 454 28.98 10.91 14.30
C PHE A 454 30.13 10.66 13.31
N LYS A 455 29.88 10.60 12.01
CA LYS A 455 30.95 10.52 10.98
C LYS A 455 31.97 11.64 11.05
N ASN A 456 31.58 12.81 11.57
CA ASN A 456 32.46 13.95 11.72
C ASN A 456 33.28 13.93 13.02
N PHE A 457 33.04 12.97 13.92
CA PHE A 457 33.83 12.82 15.14
C PHE A 457 35.01 11.87 14.92
N PRO A 458 36.13 12.06 15.65
CA PRO A 458 37.26 11.14 15.59
C PRO A 458 36.86 9.73 16.05
N GLU A 459 37.43 8.70 15.43
CA GLU A 459 37.12 7.29 15.76
C GLU A 459 37.43 6.95 17.20
N ASP A 460 38.59 7.38 17.70
CA ASP A 460 39.01 7.16 19.06
C ASP A 460 39.11 8.50 19.80
N LEU A 461 38.51 8.54 20.99
CA LEU A 461 38.66 9.70 21.89
C LEU A 461 40.11 9.79 22.31
N ASN A 462 40.84 10.77 21.76
CA ASN A 462 42.20 11.05 22.17
C ASN A 462 42.18 11.84 23.50
N LEU A 463 42.02 11.06 24.61
CA LEU A 463 41.91 11.60 25.97
C LEU A 463 43.15 12.42 26.40
N ASN A 464 44.25 12.32 25.66
CA ASN A 464 45.44 13.17 25.91
C ASN A 464 45.21 14.63 25.53
N GLN A 465 44.12 14.94 24.77
CA GLN A 465 43.72 16.31 24.47
C GLN A 465 42.68 16.88 25.46
N LEU A 466 42.05 16.04 26.26
CA LEU A 466 41.24 16.50 27.36
C LEU A 466 42.21 16.92 28.48
N LYS A 467 42.53 18.22 28.58
CA LYS A 467 43.24 18.79 29.73
C LYS A 467 42.56 18.27 30.98
N LYS A 468 43.31 17.54 31.83
CA LYS A 468 42.82 17.11 33.16
C LYS A 468 42.21 18.36 33.81
N PRO A 469 40.97 18.31 34.31
CA PRO A 469 40.37 19.42 35.00
C PRO A 469 41.32 19.86 36.11
N SER A 470 41.59 21.17 36.26
CA SER A 470 42.58 21.75 37.17
C SER A 470 42.38 21.35 38.63
N TRP A 471 41.24 20.81 39.02
CA TRP A 471 40.98 20.31 40.38
C TRP A 471 41.58 18.91 40.64
N LEU A 472 41.91 18.12 39.59
CA LEU A 472 42.59 16.83 39.71
C LEU A 472 44.13 16.94 39.78
N SER A 473 44.68 18.10 39.46
CA SER A 473 46.13 18.35 39.53
C SER A 473 46.61 18.85 40.90
N ARG A 474 45.71 19.06 41.88
CA ARG A 474 46.02 19.55 43.22
C ARG A 474 46.12 18.47 44.33
N LYS A 475 46.55 17.29 44.01
CA LYS A 475 46.93 16.30 45.04
C LYS A 475 48.28 15.68 44.68
N ASN A 476 49.36 16.41 44.89
CA ASN A 476 50.69 15.95 45.24
C ASN A 476 51.62 17.14 45.35
N SER A 477 51.40 17.94 46.36
CA SER A 477 52.41 18.81 46.92
C SER A 477 52.12 18.96 48.43
N ASN A 478 52.51 17.91 49.13
CA ASN A 478 52.99 17.97 50.51
C ASN A 478 53.79 16.71 50.81
#